data_80f457a98255a8284544898e8c7d2f34
#
_entry.id   80f457a98255a8284544898e8c7d2f34
#
_cell.length_a   1.000
_cell.length_b   1.000
_cell.length_c   1.000
_cell.angle_alpha   90.00
_cell.angle_beta   90.00
_cell.angle_gamma   90.00
#
_symmetry.space_group_name_H-M   'P 1'
#
loop_
_entity.id
_entity.type
_entity.pdbx_description
1 polymer ?
#
loop_
_entity_poly.entity_id
_entity_poly.type
_entity_poly.pdbx_seq_one_letter_code
_entity_poly.pdbx_strand_id
1 'polypeptide(L)'
;MTMEKRKMKPEQALMRLESLCARSEQSTWELRQKLMRWGIDDAASGKIMEQLVKTKFVDDCRFAHAYCRDKFRFSRWGKVKITNGLVQKRISKEYINDALTEIDEQEYEQTLLELLRQKSKTIEDVISYDGKTRLFRFGVSRGFEPSMVVKLINGGRIWASED
;
A
#
# COMPACT_ATOMS: atom_id res chain seq x y z
N MET A 1 1.86 36.71 25.40
CA MET A 1 2.74 35.60 25.83
C MET A 1 2.59 34.47 24.81
N THR A 2 3.54 34.35 23.92
CA THR A 2 3.68 33.18 23.04
C THR A 2 4.21 32.05 23.91
N MET A 3 3.37 31.03 24.13
CA MET A 3 3.84 29.78 24.70
C MET A 3 4.84 29.18 23.68
N GLU A 4 6.14 29.28 23.98
CA GLU A 4 7.14 28.50 23.26
C GLU A 4 6.74 27.03 23.35
N LYS A 5 6.34 26.45 22.22
CA LYS A 5 6.14 25.00 22.13
C LYS A 5 7.45 24.34 22.56
N ARG A 6 7.44 23.70 23.70
CA ARG A 6 8.59 22.97 24.24
C ARG A 6 9.09 22.02 23.17
N LYS A 7 10.25 22.33 22.60
CA LYS A 7 10.90 21.50 21.57
C LYS A 7 11.11 20.09 22.12
N MET A 8 10.67 19.08 21.36
CA MET A 8 10.90 17.69 21.72
C MET A 8 12.40 17.39 21.74
N LYS A 9 12.87 16.70 22.78
CA LYS A 9 14.27 16.28 22.90
C LYS A 9 14.51 15.04 22.02
N PRO A 10 15.72 14.87 21.44
CA PRO A 10 16.07 13.71 20.63
C PRO A 10 15.78 12.36 21.30
N GLU A 11 16.07 12.25 22.60
CA GLU A 11 15.81 11.00 23.36
C GLU A 11 14.31 10.68 23.46
N GLN A 12 13.48 11.69 23.63
CA GLN A 12 12.01 11.54 23.63
C GLN A 12 11.49 11.14 22.25
N ALA A 13 12.06 11.72 21.19
CA ALA A 13 11.73 11.38 19.83
C ALA A 13 12.07 9.92 19.50
N LEU A 14 13.26 9.45 19.88
CA LEU A 14 13.67 8.06 19.71
C LEU A 14 12.70 7.09 20.40
N MET A 15 12.40 7.31 21.67
CA MET A 15 11.47 6.46 22.44
C MET A 15 10.08 6.44 21.79
N ARG A 16 9.62 7.57 21.30
CA ARG A 16 8.31 7.67 20.64
C ARG A 16 8.27 6.92 19.32
N LEU A 17 9.35 6.98 18.53
CA LEU A 17 9.46 6.21 17.29
C LEU A 17 9.58 4.71 17.55
N GLU A 18 10.35 4.30 18.55
CA GLU A 18 10.41 2.88 18.95
C GLU A 18 9.02 2.35 19.32
N SER A 19 8.26 3.11 20.08
CA SER A 19 6.88 2.76 20.44
C SER A 19 5.96 2.65 19.22
N LEU A 20 6.09 3.55 18.24
CA LEU A 20 5.33 3.47 16.98
C LEU A 20 5.70 2.24 16.17
N CYS A 21 6.99 1.95 16.04
CA CYS A 21 7.48 0.78 15.32
C CYS A 21 7.04 -0.55 15.99
N ALA A 22 6.92 -0.56 17.32
CA ALA A 22 6.43 -1.73 18.04
C ALA A 22 4.95 -2.04 17.79
N ARG A 23 4.16 -1.04 17.41
CA ARG A 23 2.72 -1.20 17.14
C ARG A 23 2.43 -1.63 15.71
N SER A 24 3.20 -1.12 14.75
CA SER A 24 3.03 -1.40 13.33
C SER A 24 4.30 -1.10 12.56
N GLU A 25 4.46 -1.75 11.41
CA GLU A 25 5.56 -1.44 10.51
C GLU A 25 5.51 0.02 10.06
N GLN A 26 6.66 0.66 10.05
CA GLN A 26 6.87 2.03 9.59
C GLN A 26 7.91 2.05 8.48
N SER A 27 7.80 2.99 7.54
CA SER A 27 8.87 3.24 6.58
C SER A 27 9.88 4.25 7.13
N THR A 28 11.12 4.17 6.68
CA THR A 28 12.15 5.15 7.07
C THR A 28 11.76 6.56 6.69
N TRP A 29 11.13 6.74 5.53
CA TRP A 29 10.64 8.03 5.07
C TRP A 29 9.58 8.61 6.02
N GLU A 30 8.60 7.81 6.44
CA GLU A 30 7.56 8.26 7.39
C GLU A 30 8.14 8.70 8.73
N LEU A 31 9.11 7.95 9.23
CA LEU A 31 9.78 8.30 10.50
C LEU A 31 10.59 9.60 10.37
N ARG A 32 11.29 9.79 9.26
CA ARG A 32 12.00 11.05 8.98
C ARG A 32 11.03 12.24 8.90
N GLN A 33 9.88 12.07 8.28
CA GLN A 33 8.84 13.10 8.23
C GLN A 33 8.32 13.47 9.62
N LYS A 34 8.17 12.49 10.51
CA LYS A 34 7.78 12.73 11.91
C LYS A 34 8.86 13.51 12.67
N LEU A 35 10.13 13.12 12.55
CA LEU A 35 11.24 13.81 13.18
C LEU A 35 11.31 15.28 12.74
N MET A 36 11.13 15.54 11.45
CA MET A 36 11.08 16.90 10.90
C MET A 36 9.94 17.71 11.52
N ARG A 37 8.74 17.14 11.57
CA ARG A 37 7.56 17.81 12.18
C ARG A 37 7.73 18.07 13.68
N TRP A 38 8.50 17.25 14.38
CA TRP A 38 8.78 17.44 15.80
C TRP A 38 9.93 18.44 16.05
N GLY A 39 10.52 18.98 14.98
CA GLY A 39 11.58 19.98 15.08
C GLY A 39 12.92 19.40 15.50
N ILE A 40 13.16 18.11 15.28
CA ILE A 40 14.46 17.48 15.49
C ILE A 40 15.38 17.89 14.35
N ASP A 41 16.60 18.36 14.68
CA ASP A 41 17.58 18.77 13.66
C ASP A 41 18.10 17.56 12.85
N ASP A 42 18.73 17.86 11.69
CA ASP A 42 19.17 16.81 10.77
C ASP A 42 20.24 15.89 11.37
N ALA A 43 21.15 16.42 12.18
CA ALA A 43 22.20 15.63 12.81
C ALA A 43 21.62 14.63 13.82
N ALA A 44 20.70 15.09 14.68
CA ALA A 44 20.02 14.24 15.65
C ALA A 44 19.09 13.23 14.95
N SER A 45 18.36 13.67 13.92
CA SER A 45 17.51 12.79 13.10
C SER A 45 18.31 11.67 12.44
N GLY A 46 19.48 11.98 11.88
CA GLY A 46 20.37 10.99 11.29
C GLY A 46 20.82 9.91 12.28
N LYS A 47 21.18 10.30 13.49
CA LYS A 47 21.58 9.37 14.56
C LYS A 47 20.42 8.50 15.02
N ILE A 48 19.24 9.09 15.20
CA ILE A 48 18.02 8.35 15.57
C ILE A 48 17.69 7.30 14.51
N MET A 49 17.68 7.69 13.23
CA MET A 49 17.38 6.78 12.14
C MET A 49 18.40 5.65 12.02
N GLU A 50 19.69 5.96 12.16
CA GLU A 50 20.75 4.96 12.14
C GLU A 50 20.54 3.92 13.26
N GLN A 51 20.21 4.35 14.47
CA GLN A 51 19.93 3.47 15.59
C GLN A 51 18.69 2.60 15.34
N LEU A 52 17.59 3.16 14.84
CA LEU A 52 16.37 2.41 14.54
C LEU A 52 16.57 1.36 13.46
N VAL A 53 17.37 1.66 12.44
CA VAL A 53 17.74 0.70 11.39
C VAL A 53 18.64 -0.42 11.96
N LYS A 54 19.67 -0.03 12.71
CA LYS A 54 20.62 -0.99 13.30
C LYS A 54 19.96 -1.94 14.29
N THR A 55 19.03 -1.46 15.08
CA THR A 55 18.27 -2.25 16.06
C THR A 55 17.03 -2.94 15.44
N LYS A 56 16.81 -2.79 14.15
CA LYS A 56 15.71 -3.39 13.38
C LYS A 56 14.30 -2.99 13.84
N PHE A 57 14.16 -1.86 14.48
CA PHE A 57 12.84 -1.26 14.73
C PHE A 57 12.16 -0.85 13.43
N VAL A 58 12.95 -0.39 12.45
CA VAL A 58 12.48 -0.04 11.11
C VAL A 58 13.26 -0.81 10.05
N ASP A 59 12.55 -1.31 9.05
CA ASP A 59 13.09 -2.06 7.93
C ASP A 59 12.18 -1.86 6.72
N ASP A 60 12.64 -1.15 5.70
CA ASP A 60 11.82 -0.82 4.53
C ASP A 60 11.42 -2.05 3.70
N CYS A 61 12.25 -3.07 3.67
CA CYS A 61 11.89 -4.35 3.02
C CYS A 61 10.73 -5.02 3.74
N ARG A 62 10.81 -5.13 5.06
CA ARG A 62 9.74 -5.69 5.89
C ARG A 62 8.47 -4.85 5.81
N PHE A 63 8.60 -3.52 5.78
CA PHE A 63 7.48 -2.61 5.56
C PHE A 63 6.78 -2.88 4.23
N ALA A 64 7.54 -3.01 3.14
CA ALA A 64 6.99 -3.27 1.80
C ALA A 64 6.18 -4.57 1.77
N HIS A 65 6.69 -5.65 2.37
CA HIS A 65 6.00 -6.94 2.44
C HIS A 65 4.72 -6.86 3.26
N ALA A 66 4.75 -6.22 4.42
CA ALA A 66 3.56 -6.03 5.26
C ALA A 66 2.50 -5.16 4.55
N TYR A 67 2.91 -4.05 3.95
CA TYR A 67 2.03 -3.16 3.20
C TYR A 67 1.35 -3.88 2.03
N CYS A 68 2.13 -4.59 1.22
CA CYS A 68 1.63 -5.35 0.07
C CYS A 68 0.59 -6.39 0.51
N ARG A 69 0.91 -7.18 1.50
CA ARG A 69 0.01 -8.20 2.05
C ARG A 69 -1.29 -7.60 2.58
N ASP A 70 -1.22 -6.55 3.36
CA ASP A 70 -2.40 -5.93 3.97
C ASP A 70 -3.28 -5.25 2.93
N LYS A 71 -2.68 -4.51 2.00
CA LYS A 71 -3.45 -3.83 0.93
C LYS A 71 -4.10 -4.80 -0.03
N PHE A 72 -3.45 -5.90 -0.34
CA PHE A 72 -4.06 -6.94 -1.17
C PHE A 72 -5.18 -7.68 -0.43
N ARG A 73 -4.92 -8.19 0.79
CA ARG A 73 -5.87 -9.03 1.53
C ARG A 73 -7.06 -8.26 2.08
N PHE A 74 -6.83 -7.11 2.68
CA PHE A 74 -7.90 -6.35 3.35
C PHE A 74 -8.52 -5.28 2.44
N SER A 75 -7.70 -4.52 1.74
CA SER A 75 -8.18 -3.45 0.85
C SER A 75 -8.50 -3.96 -0.56
N ARG A 76 -8.08 -5.15 -0.91
CA ARG A 76 -8.25 -5.76 -2.24
C ARG A 76 -7.72 -4.88 -3.36
N TRP A 77 -6.55 -4.29 -3.14
CA TRP A 77 -5.87 -3.49 -4.15
C TRP A 77 -5.09 -4.36 -5.12
N GLY A 78 -5.06 -3.94 -6.38
CA GLY A 78 -4.17 -4.49 -7.38
C GLY A 78 -2.73 -4.00 -7.23
N LYS A 79 -1.81 -4.66 -7.92
CA LYS A 79 -0.36 -4.41 -7.83
C LYS A 79 0.02 -2.98 -8.23
N VAL A 80 -0.69 -2.37 -9.18
CA VAL A 80 -0.42 -0.97 -9.62
C VAL A 80 -0.65 0.00 -8.47
N LYS A 81 -1.77 -0.12 -7.77
CA LYS A 81 -2.11 0.76 -6.65
C LYS A 81 -1.18 0.54 -5.44
N ILE A 82 -0.85 -0.72 -5.15
CA ILE A 82 0.11 -1.07 -4.10
C ILE A 82 1.48 -0.45 -4.41
N THR A 83 1.98 -0.61 -5.63
CA THR A 83 3.23 -0.03 -6.09
C THR A 83 3.25 1.48 -5.92
N ASN A 84 2.20 2.17 -6.37
CA ASN A 84 2.10 3.62 -6.24
C ASN A 84 2.13 4.08 -4.77
N GLY A 85 1.45 3.37 -3.89
CA GLY A 85 1.48 3.64 -2.46
C GLY A 85 2.87 3.50 -1.85
N LEU A 86 3.60 2.46 -2.23
CA LEU A 86 4.97 2.22 -1.77
C LEU A 86 5.97 3.24 -2.35
N VAL A 87 5.80 3.63 -3.61
CA VAL A 87 6.61 4.70 -4.25
C VAL A 87 6.43 6.02 -3.51
N GLN A 88 5.22 6.37 -3.12
CA GLN A 88 4.95 7.58 -2.35
C GLN A 88 5.64 7.58 -0.98
N LYS A 89 5.87 6.41 -0.41
CA LYS A 89 6.60 6.22 0.86
C LYS A 89 8.11 6.04 0.67
N ARG A 90 8.60 6.32 -0.54
CA ARG A 90 10.03 6.27 -0.89
C ARG A 90 10.67 4.88 -0.68
N ILE A 91 9.88 3.84 -0.84
CA ILE A 91 10.40 2.46 -0.85
C ILE A 91 11.12 2.20 -2.17
N SER A 92 12.26 1.52 -2.11
CA SER A 92 13.04 1.18 -3.30
C SER A 92 12.27 0.22 -4.22
N LYS A 93 12.51 0.35 -5.52
CA LYS A 93 11.92 -0.52 -6.53
C LYS A 93 12.22 -2.01 -6.29
N GLU A 94 13.42 -2.31 -5.82
CA GLU A 94 13.82 -3.67 -5.46
C GLU A 94 12.93 -4.27 -4.38
N TYR A 95 12.70 -3.54 -3.29
CA TYR A 95 11.82 -4.00 -2.20
C TYR A 95 10.36 -4.11 -2.63
N ILE A 96 9.90 -3.20 -3.47
CA ILE A 96 8.54 -3.26 -4.03
C ILE A 96 8.36 -4.53 -4.87
N ASN A 97 9.28 -4.78 -5.80
CA ASN A 97 9.22 -5.96 -6.67
C ASN A 97 9.27 -7.25 -5.86
N ASP A 98 10.15 -7.32 -4.87
CA ASP A 98 10.28 -8.46 -3.99
C ASP A 98 8.97 -8.73 -3.21
N ALA A 99 8.38 -7.70 -2.64
CA ALA A 99 7.10 -7.80 -1.94
C ALA A 99 5.95 -8.28 -2.85
N LEU A 100 5.88 -7.79 -4.08
CA LEU A 100 4.84 -8.19 -5.03
C LEU A 100 4.93 -9.66 -5.45
N THR A 101 6.13 -10.27 -5.41
CA THR A 101 6.30 -11.69 -5.74
C THR A 101 5.60 -12.63 -4.75
N GLU A 102 5.29 -12.18 -3.54
CA GLU A 102 4.57 -12.99 -2.55
C GLU A 102 3.08 -13.15 -2.86
N ILE A 103 2.53 -12.33 -3.74
CA ILE A 103 1.13 -12.46 -4.15
C ILE A 103 1.01 -13.65 -5.10
N ASP A 104 0.19 -14.64 -4.72
CA ASP A 104 -0.15 -15.77 -5.59
C ASP A 104 -0.95 -15.30 -6.79
N GLU A 105 -0.55 -15.68 -8.00
CA GLU A 105 -1.15 -15.21 -9.24
C GLU A 105 -2.61 -15.71 -9.42
N GLN A 106 -2.92 -16.90 -8.96
CA GLN A 106 -4.29 -17.43 -9.02
C GLN A 106 -5.20 -16.69 -8.04
N GLU A 107 -4.72 -16.47 -6.83
CA GLU A 107 -5.44 -15.68 -5.81
C GLU A 107 -5.65 -14.23 -6.29
N TYR A 108 -4.66 -13.67 -6.95
CA TYR A 108 -4.72 -12.33 -7.53
C TYR A 108 -5.79 -12.21 -8.61
N GLU A 109 -5.80 -13.11 -9.57
CA GLU A 109 -6.82 -13.16 -10.63
C GLU A 109 -8.22 -13.41 -10.05
N GLN A 110 -8.33 -14.33 -9.08
CA GLN A 110 -9.59 -14.63 -8.42
C GLN A 110 -10.15 -13.43 -7.66
N THR A 111 -9.30 -12.69 -6.97
CA THR A 111 -9.70 -11.45 -6.27
C THR A 111 -10.28 -10.42 -7.24
N LEU A 112 -9.64 -10.20 -8.36
CA LEU A 112 -10.16 -9.30 -9.40
C LEU A 112 -11.49 -9.81 -9.96
N LEU A 113 -11.59 -11.09 -10.25
CA LEU A 113 -12.81 -11.70 -10.77
C LEU A 113 -14.00 -11.49 -9.81
N GLU A 114 -13.80 -11.72 -8.54
CA GLU A 114 -14.82 -11.49 -7.50
C GLU A 114 -15.24 -10.02 -7.41
N LEU A 115 -14.28 -9.10 -7.44
CA LEU A 115 -14.55 -7.67 -7.43
C LEU A 115 -15.37 -7.24 -8.66
N LEU A 116 -15.01 -7.73 -9.84
CA LEU A 116 -15.74 -7.43 -11.07
C LEU A 116 -17.15 -8.04 -11.06
N ARG A 117 -17.33 -9.24 -10.54
CA ARG A 117 -18.64 -9.87 -10.38
C ARG A 117 -19.55 -9.06 -9.46
N GLN A 118 -19.03 -8.66 -8.30
CA GLN A 118 -19.79 -7.83 -7.35
C GLN A 118 -20.18 -6.49 -7.97
N LYS A 119 -19.25 -5.84 -8.65
CA LYS A 119 -19.50 -4.56 -9.31
C LYS A 119 -20.50 -4.69 -10.43
N SER A 120 -20.43 -5.76 -11.22
CA SER A 120 -21.35 -6.01 -12.35
C SER A 120 -22.82 -6.03 -11.93
N LYS A 121 -23.10 -6.49 -10.73
CA LYS A 121 -24.47 -6.52 -10.16
C LYS A 121 -25.05 -5.11 -9.90
N THR A 122 -24.22 -4.09 -9.82
CA THR A 122 -24.62 -2.70 -9.58
C THR A 122 -24.77 -1.89 -10.86
N ILE A 123 -24.43 -2.45 -12.02
CA ILE A 123 -24.44 -1.79 -13.30
C ILE A 123 -25.67 -2.29 -14.10
N GLU A 124 -26.54 -1.36 -14.47
CA GLU A 124 -27.62 -1.63 -15.38
C GLU A 124 -27.04 -1.84 -16.79
N ASP A 125 -27.56 -2.85 -17.52
CA ASP A 125 -27.06 -3.23 -18.83
C ASP A 125 -25.52 -3.38 -18.92
N VAL A 126 -24.98 -4.21 -18.05
CA VAL A 126 -23.53 -4.41 -17.91
C VAL A 126 -22.87 -4.97 -19.17
N ILE A 127 -23.62 -5.60 -20.06
CA ILE A 127 -23.12 -6.18 -21.32
C ILE A 127 -22.94 -5.10 -22.40
N SER A 128 -23.60 -3.95 -22.26
CA SER A 128 -23.43 -2.82 -23.17
C SER A 128 -21.98 -2.30 -23.16
N TYR A 129 -21.63 -1.54 -24.19
CA TYR A 129 -20.32 -0.86 -24.24
C TYR A 129 -20.09 0.02 -23.00
N ASP A 130 -21.09 0.81 -22.63
CA ASP A 130 -21.00 1.68 -21.44
C ASP A 130 -20.89 0.89 -20.15
N GLY A 131 -21.64 -0.20 -20.01
CA GLY A 131 -21.58 -1.09 -18.86
C GLY A 131 -20.21 -1.73 -18.70
N LYS A 132 -19.64 -2.27 -19.78
CA LYS A 132 -18.30 -2.83 -19.79
C LYS A 132 -17.22 -1.78 -19.51
N THR A 133 -17.38 -0.56 -20.00
CA THR A 133 -16.46 0.54 -19.74
C THR A 133 -16.46 0.94 -18.25
N ARG A 134 -17.63 0.98 -17.62
CA ARG A 134 -17.73 1.24 -16.16
C ARG A 134 -17.04 0.14 -15.36
N LEU A 135 -17.24 -1.10 -15.75
CA LEU A 135 -16.61 -2.25 -15.12
C LEU A 135 -15.08 -2.21 -15.25
N PHE A 136 -14.59 -1.89 -16.44
CA PHE A 136 -13.16 -1.70 -16.72
C PHE A 136 -12.56 -0.60 -15.84
N ARG A 137 -13.18 0.58 -15.81
CA ARG A 137 -12.72 1.71 -14.97
C ARG A 137 -12.68 1.34 -13.49
N PHE A 138 -13.65 0.59 -13.03
CA PHE A 138 -13.65 0.09 -11.65
C PHE A 138 -12.45 -0.80 -11.36
N GLY A 139 -12.18 -1.81 -12.19
CA GLY A 139 -11.04 -2.70 -12.01
C GLY A 139 -9.70 -1.97 -12.03
N VAL A 140 -9.52 -1.03 -12.95
CA VAL A 140 -8.32 -0.19 -13.04
C VAL A 140 -8.19 0.74 -11.81
N SER A 141 -9.29 1.32 -11.34
CA SER A 141 -9.31 2.18 -10.14
C SER A 141 -8.93 1.43 -8.87
N ARG A 142 -9.19 0.13 -8.82
CA ARG A 142 -8.76 -0.75 -7.73
C ARG A 142 -7.27 -1.10 -7.81
N GLY A 143 -6.59 -0.72 -8.88
CA GLY A 143 -5.17 -0.90 -9.06
C GLY A 143 -4.74 -2.15 -9.82
N PHE A 144 -5.68 -2.85 -10.47
CA PHE A 144 -5.35 -4.00 -11.30
C PHE A 144 -4.88 -3.56 -12.69
N GLU A 145 -4.04 -4.36 -13.30
CA GLU A 145 -3.49 -4.09 -14.62
C GLU A 145 -4.60 -4.06 -15.67
N PRO A 146 -4.66 -3.03 -16.55
CA PRO A 146 -5.71 -2.90 -17.55
C PRO A 146 -5.85 -4.13 -18.44
N SER A 147 -4.76 -4.77 -18.82
CA SER A 147 -4.76 -5.98 -19.64
C SER A 147 -5.48 -7.16 -18.98
N MET A 148 -5.29 -7.35 -17.68
CA MET A 148 -5.97 -8.39 -16.92
C MET A 148 -7.46 -8.08 -16.76
N VAL A 149 -7.81 -6.82 -16.51
CA VAL A 149 -9.21 -6.39 -16.40
C VAL A 149 -9.96 -6.66 -17.71
N VAL A 150 -9.39 -6.26 -18.86
CA VAL A 150 -9.96 -6.51 -20.17
C VAL A 150 -10.13 -8.00 -20.43
N LYS A 151 -9.11 -8.79 -20.15
CA LYS A 151 -9.13 -10.24 -20.31
C LYS A 151 -10.30 -10.89 -19.55
N LEU A 152 -10.52 -10.51 -18.32
CA LEU A 152 -11.61 -11.07 -17.50
C LEU A 152 -12.98 -10.59 -17.95
N ILE A 153 -13.13 -9.33 -18.35
CA ILE A 153 -14.40 -8.80 -18.87
C ILE A 153 -14.79 -9.51 -20.16
N ASN A 154 -13.84 -9.72 -21.08
CA ASN A 154 -14.10 -10.34 -22.38
C ASN A 154 -14.14 -11.88 -22.32
N GLY A 155 -13.56 -12.49 -21.29
CA GLY A 155 -13.43 -13.94 -21.17
C GLY A 155 -14.70 -14.69 -20.73
N GLY A 156 -15.75 -13.98 -20.39
CA GLY A 156 -17.05 -14.57 -20.01
C GLY A 156 -17.11 -15.16 -18.58
N ARG A 157 -16.00 -15.26 -17.88
CA ARG A 157 -15.95 -15.84 -16.51
C ARG A 157 -16.75 -15.03 -15.48
N ILE A 158 -16.90 -13.72 -15.71
CA ILE A 158 -17.71 -12.84 -14.85
C ILE A 158 -19.18 -13.26 -14.86
N TRP A 159 -19.64 -13.76 -15.98
CA TRP A 159 -21.03 -14.12 -16.24
C TRP A 159 -21.33 -15.62 -16.00
N ALA A 160 -20.30 -16.43 -15.80
CA ALA A 160 -20.47 -17.83 -15.50
C ALA A 160 -21.11 -18.00 -14.11
N SER A 161 -22.17 -18.82 -14.03
CA SER A 161 -22.75 -19.25 -12.76
C SER A 161 -21.69 -20.02 -11.96
N GLU A 162 -21.59 -19.75 -10.67
CA GLU A 162 -20.90 -20.65 -9.77
C GLU A 162 -21.77 -21.90 -9.63
N ASP A 163 -21.44 -22.97 -10.37
CA ASP A 163 -21.99 -24.31 -10.12
C ASP A 163 -21.23 -24.96 -8.97
#